data_847e4a1ec44c6c920e7d4c944fe88556
#
_entry.id   847e4a1ec44c6c920e7d4c944fe88556
#
_cell.length_a   1.000
_cell.length_b   1.000
_cell.length_c   1.000
_cell.angle_alpha   90.00
_cell.angle_beta   90.00
_cell.angle_gamma   90.00
#
_symmetry.space_group_name_H-M   'P 1'
#
loop_
_entity.id
_entity.type
_entity.pdbx_description
1 polymer ?
#
loop_
_entity_poly.entity_id
_entity_poly.type
_entity_poly.pdbx_seq_one_letter_code
_entity_poly.pdbx_strand_id
1 'polypeptide(L)'
;MSLKNPVKALNADVARKIAAGEVIDRPNAVVRELMDNAIDSGADNITVEITGGGIEKIRIVDNGSGLTKDDLSACARPHSTSKISSEEDLLKLSTLGFRGEALASIASVTRLSIQSGGWKMRASITEDHIIEKIPEYEGTIVQAEGLFENFPARRLFLKRPATEGALCKNTFIEKSLPHPERAFRFVSDGEVKLDLPKGQSLKERFLSAMQIKESPSLFYQVDGKSSLKDNCWSFKIIIGEPGVRRANKKDISIFVNDRKIQEYALVQAIEYGGQGYFPNGSFPVAAAFIQIDPALVDFNIHPAKKEVKFKDISSLHHGISSTLRSFFSSHLGLSLKNEETEIAQSFLRYENKNNYAQKEISFPQDKTEENRSTKNETFSLRERFFDRPSSSMNPFINPSQKKEAFKSRGDAESFDIFYKAEKMIENYTKKEATLNIAENPPAYSSPIKDDSIDDFHFLGSALGTFIVAEKNNVLYIIDKHAAHERMIFDSIMEDQGKFQSLLIPYVIETKDEAEDRYMESISGELEKIGFKCKNAGEGKWEFSTLNERWKGSEEDLEHAIFDKKVAPKDIIYSMAAMTACKAAVKDGWTLLDSTAEEIARGALSLKDPHCPHGRPCYFSLTREKLFSLVRRTE
;
A
#
# COMPACT_ATOMS: atom_id res chain seq x y z
N MET A 1 25.23 -26.31 -41.90
CA MET A 1 25.04 -24.93 -42.45
C MET A 1 23.64 -24.49 -42.11
N SER A 2 23.46 -23.55 -41.18
CA SER A 2 22.17 -22.96 -40.84
C SER A 2 21.73 -22.10 -42.04
N LEU A 3 20.64 -22.49 -42.68
CA LEU A 3 19.97 -21.65 -43.69
C LEU A 3 19.50 -20.35 -43.00
N LYS A 4 20.22 -19.25 -43.19
CA LYS A 4 19.76 -17.92 -42.84
C LYS A 4 18.51 -17.59 -43.66
N ASN A 5 17.34 -17.62 -43.06
CA ASN A 5 16.14 -17.10 -43.70
C ASN A 5 16.37 -15.61 -44.04
N PRO A 6 16.17 -15.17 -45.27
CA PRO A 6 16.33 -13.77 -45.64
C PRO A 6 15.24 -12.93 -44.94
N VAL A 7 15.60 -11.72 -44.54
CA VAL A 7 14.63 -10.72 -44.00
C VAL A 7 13.63 -10.39 -45.11
N LYS A 8 12.35 -10.60 -44.85
CA LYS A 8 11.23 -10.28 -45.77
C LYS A 8 10.26 -9.34 -45.06
N ALA A 9 9.67 -8.42 -45.82
CA ALA A 9 8.55 -7.62 -45.32
C ALA A 9 7.38 -8.56 -44.97
N LEU A 10 6.78 -8.34 -43.79
CA LEU A 10 5.59 -9.07 -43.36
C LEU A 10 4.40 -8.69 -44.25
N ASN A 11 3.52 -9.65 -44.48
CA ASN A 11 2.21 -9.38 -45.04
C ASN A 11 1.48 -8.34 -44.15
N ALA A 12 0.79 -7.37 -44.76
CA ALA A 12 0.11 -6.29 -44.07
C ALA A 12 -0.87 -6.80 -42.98
N ASP A 13 -1.54 -7.94 -43.21
CA ASP A 13 -2.45 -8.56 -42.24
C ASP A 13 -1.70 -9.15 -41.04
N VAL A 14 -0.55 -9.76 -41.26
CA VAL A 14 0.30 -10.29 -40.19
C VAL A 14 0.90 -9.15 -39.37
N ALA A 15 1.37 -8.09 -40.04
CA ALA A 15 1.92 -6.91 -39.38
C ALA A 15 0.85 -6.22 -38.48
N ARG A 16 -0.37 -6.02 -39.00
CA ARG A 16 -1.51 -5.49 -38.24
C ARG A 16 -1.87 -6.35 -37.04
N LYS A 17 -1.88 -7.66 -37.20
CA LYS A 17 -2.17 -8.63 -36.13
C LYS A 17 -1.11 -8.60 -35.02
N ILE A 18 0.16 -8.44 -35.36
CA ILE A 18 1.25 -8.30 -34.38
C ILE A 18 1.10 -6.97 -33.63
N ALA A 19 0.94 -5.84 -34.33
CA ALA A 19 0.77 -4.52 -33.73
C ALA A 19 -0.47 -4.45 -32.82
N ALA A 20 -1.61 -5.02 -33.26
CA ALA A 20 -2.82 -5.07 -32.45
C ALA A 20 -2.63 -5.82 -31.14
N GLY A 21 -1.80 -6.84 -31.15
CA GLY A 21 -1.54 -7.62 -29.94
C GLY A 21 -0.55 -6.98 -28.98
N GLU A 22 0.15 -5.95 -29.38
CA GLU A 22 0.94 -5.12 -28.47
C GLU A 22 0.07 -4.11 -27.72
N VAL A 23 -1.10 -3.77 -28.28
CA VAL A 23 -2.05 -2.81 -27.70
C VAL A 23 -3.13 -3.50 -26.87
N ILE A 24 -3.69 -4.62 -27.39
CA ILE A 24 -4.77 -5.40 -26.75
C ILE A 24 -4.22 -6.77 -26.38
N ASP A 25 -3.95 -6.97 -25.10
CA ASP A 25 -3.47 -8.22 -24.51
C ASP A 25 -4.56 -8.98 -23.75
N ARG A 26 -5.57 -8.27 -23.23
CA ARG A 26 -6.62 -8.81 -22.35
C ARG A 26 -7.95 -8.05 -22.52
N PRO A 27 -9.08 -8.61 -21.98
CA PRO A 27 -10.38 -7.93 -21.99
C PRO A 27 -10.35 -6.53 -21.37
N ASN A 28 -9.65 -6.36 -20.25
CA ASN A 28 -9.58 -5.06 -19.57
C ASN A 28 -8.86 -3.97 -20.40
N ALA A 29 -7.98 -4.34 -21.35
CA ALA A 29 -7.39 -3.37 -22.28
C ALA A 29 -8.46 -2.82 -23.23
N VAL A 30 -9.40 -3.66 -23.70
CA VAL A 30 -10.55 -3.21 -24.51
C VAL A 30 -11.45 -2.29 -23.70
N VAL A 31 -11.79 -2.67 -22.45
CA VAL A 31 -12.59 -1.82 -21.55
C VAL A 31 -11.93 -0.46 -21.35
N ARG A 32 -10.61 -0.42 -21.12
CA ARG A 32 -9.84 0.83 -20.93
C ARG A 32 -9.97 1.77 -22.14
N GLU A 33 -9.66 1.29 -23.33
CA GLU A 33 -9.65 2.11 -24.54
C GLU A 33 -11.07 2.61 -24.90
N LEU A 34 -12.08 1.75 -24.73
CA LEU A 34 -13.47 2.14 -25.03
C LEU A 34 -14.04 3.10 -23.98
N MET A 35 -13.70 2.95 -22.69
CA MET A 35 -14.07 3.92 -21.65
C MET A 35 -13.39 5.28 -21.89
N ASP A 36 -12.10 5.29 -22.27
CA ASP A 36 -11.40 6.53 -22.61
C ASP A 36 -12.11 7.27 -23.75
N ASN A 37 -12.60 6.54 -24.77
CA ASN A 37 -13.37 7.15 -25.85
C ASN A 37 -14.72 7.69 -25.38
N ALA A 38 -15.45 6.96 -24.52
CA ALA A 38 -16.71 7.41 -23.95
C ALA A 38 -16.55 8.64 -23.04
N ILE A 39 -15.46 8.72 -22.26
CA ILE A 39 -15.13 9.89 -21.43
C ILE A 39 -14.78 11.09 -22.33
N ASP A 40 -13.93 10.88 -23.34
CA ASP A 40 -13.51 11.93 -24.28
C ASP A 40 -14.67 12.46 -25.13
N SER A 41 -15.74 11.66 -25.38
CA SER A 41 -16.95 12.12 -26.10
C SER A 41 -17.83 13.10 -25.30
N GLY A 42 -17.46 13.36 -24.03
CA GLY A 42 -18.22 14.23 -23.14
C GLY A 42 -19.46 13.55 -22.54
N ALA A 43 -19.55 12.23 -22.56
CA ALA A 43 -20.70 11.50 -22.00
C ALA A 43 -20.88 11.74 -20.50
N ASP A 44 -22.13 11.94 -20.09
CA ASP A 44 -22.55 12.05 -18.69
C ASP A 44 -22.90 10.71 -18.06
N ASN A 45 -23.29 9.73 -18.89
CA ASN A 45 -23.67 8.38 -18.46
C ASN A 45 -22.92 7.35 -19.29
N ILE A 46 -22.19 6.46 -18.62
CA ILE A 46 -21.38 5.41 -19.26
C ILE A 46 -21.71 4.08 -18.59
N THR A 47 -22.20 3.12 -19.40
CA THR A 47 -22.47 1.76 -18.96
C THR A 47 -21.51 0.78 -19.61
N VAL A 48 -20.83 -0.03 -18.82
CA VAL A 48 -19.94 -1.11 -19.28
C VAL A 48 -20.60 -2.45 -18.94
N GLU A 49 -20.86 -3.26 -19.97
CA GLU A 49 -21.41 -4.61 -19.84
C GLU A 49 -20.39 -5.61 -20.33
N ILE A 50 -20.11 -6.64 -19.53
CA ILE A 50 -19.24 -7.75 -19.92
C ILE A 50 -19.95 -9.09 -19.77
N THR A 51 -19.58 -10.06 -20.62
CA THR A 51 -20.04 -11.47 -20.52
C THR A 51 -18.83 -12.38 -20.61
N GLY A 52 -18.82 -13.46 -19.81
CA GLY A 52 -17.72 -14.41 -19.78
C GLY A 52 -16.39 -13.74 -19.40
N GLY A 53 -16.41 -12.82 -18.41
CA GLY A 53 -15.23 -12.03 -18.01
C GLY A 53 -14.74 -11.03 -19.07
N GLY A 54 -15.57 -10.71 -20.07
CA GLY A 54 -15.21 -9.85 -21.21
C GLY A 54 -14.54 -10.60 -22.38
N ILE A 55 -14.39 -11.90 -22.27
CA ILE A 55 -13.85 -12.76 -23.35
C ILE A 55 -14.90 -12.96 -24.45
N GLU A 56 -16.14 -13.17 -24.05
CA GLU A 56 -17.24 -13.40 -24.98
C GLU A 56 -17.78 -12.09 -25.55
N LYS A 57 -18.06 -11.10 -24.68
CA LYS A 57 -18.61 -9.82 -25.08
C LYS A 57 -18.21 -8.71 -24.12
N ILE A 58 -17.84 -7.57 -24.70
CA ILE A 58 -17.71 -6.28 -24.04
C ILE A 58 -18.60 -5.31 -24.78
N ARG A 59 -19.49 -4.61 -24.07
CA ARG A 59 -20.39 -3.61 -24.63
C ARG A 59 -20.30 -2.35 -23.77
N ILE A 60 -20.04 -1.21 -24.43
CA ILE A 60 -20.05 0.10 -23.77
C ILE A 60 -21.11 0.95 -24.42
N VAL A 61 -21.92 1.56 -23.57
CA VAL A 61 -23.00 2.47 -23.94
C VAL A 61 -22.74 3.82 -23.30
N ASP A 62 -22.70 4.85 -24.09
CA ASP A 62 -22.53 6.23 -23.64
C ASP A 62 -23.56 7.15 -24.30
N ASN A 63 -23.80 8.30 -23.66
CA ASN A 63 -24.67 9.37 -24.18
C ASN A 63 -23.86 10.60 -24.60
N GLY A 64 -22.65 10.41 -25.13
CA GLY A 64 -21.77 11.46 -25.58
C GLY A 64 -22.17 12.04 -26.93
N SER A 65 -21.26 12.81 -27.55
CA SER A 65 -21.49 13.54 -28.82
C SER A 65 -21.85 12.65 -30.03
N GLY A 66 -21.60 11.34 -29.92
CA GLY A 66 -21.84 10.41 -30.99
C GLY A 66 -20.82 10.49 -32.14
N LEU A 67 -21.13 9.72 -33.23
CA LEU A 67 -20.34 9.63 -34.44
C LEU A 67 -21.25 9.83 -35.66
N THR A 68 -20.78 10.58 -36.67
CA THR A 68 -21.46 10.70 -37.97
C THR A 68 -21.26 9.44 -38.82
N LYS A 69 -22.00 9.30 -39.92
CA LYS A 69 -21.80 8.22 -40.89
C LYS A 69 -20.36 8.17 -41.42
N ASP A 70 -19.79 9.36 -41.71
CA ASP A 70 -18.43 9.49 -42.23
C ASP A 70 -17.38 9.10 -41.19
N ASP A 71 -17.57 9.49 -39.93
CA ASP A 71 -16.74 9.02 -38.81
C ASP A 71 -16.79 7.50 -38.67
N LEU A 72 -17.97 6.87 -38.77
CA LEU A 72 -18.12 5.42 -38.69
C LEU A 72 -17.41 4.71 -39.84
N SER A 73 -17.28 5.31 -41.01
CA SER A 73 -16.55 4.74 -42.14
C SER A 73 -15.03 4.74 -41.94
N ALA A 74 -14.51 5.63 -41.09
CA ALA A 74 -13.10 5.84 -40.88
C ALA A 74 -12.59 5.33 -39.49
N CYS A 75 -13.43 5.32 -38.44
CA CYS A 75 -13.01 5.25 -37.04
C CYS A 75 -12.28 3.96 -36.63
N ALA A 76 -12.51 2.84 -37.32
CA ALA A 76 -11.81 1.57 -37.05
C ALA A 76 -10.70 1.27 -38.10
N ARG A 77 -10.22 2.30 -38.78
CA ARG A 77 -9.05 2.23 -39.66
C ARG A 77 -7.78 2.65 -38.91
N PRO A 78 -6.62 2.05 -39.24
CA PRO A 78 -5.34 2.49 -38.65
C PRO A 78 -5.08 3.98 -38.90
N HIS A 79 -4.49 4.65 -37.92
CA HIS A 79 -4.12 6.08 -37.98
C HIS A 79 -5.27 7.05 -38.20
N SER A 80 -6.50 6.66 -37.87
CA SER A 80 -7.70 7.49 -37.95
C SER A 80 -8.07 8.02 -36.59
N THR A 81 -7.96 9.36 -36.40
CA THR A 81 -8.29 10.03 -35.14
C THR A 81 -8.84 11.44 -35.43
N SER A 82 -9.81 11.86 -34.64
CA SER A 82 -10.31 13.25 -34.63
C SER A 82 -9.64 14.11 -33.53
N LYS A 83 -8.73 13.54 -32.75
CA LYS A 83 -8.24 14.14 -31.50
C LYS A 83 -6.93 14.91 -31.66
N ILE A 84 -6.13 14.61 -32.68
CA ILE A 84 -4.88 15.29 -33.03
C ILE A 84 -4.81 15.53 -34.53
N SER A 85 -4.32 16.69 -34.93
CA SER A 85 -4.11 17.06 -36.33
C SER A 85 -2.70 17.57 -36.60
N SER A 86 -1.95 17.94 -35.55
CA SER A 86 -0.62 18.52 -35.65
C SER A 86 0.35 17.94 -34.64
N GLU A 87 1.65 18.17 -34.84
CA GLU A 87 2.72 17.80 -33.91
C GLU A 87 2.60 18.59 -32.58
N GLU A 88 2.06 19.83 -32.65
CA GLU A 88 1.83 20.65 -31.47
C GLU A 88 0.74 20.06 -30.54
N ASP A 89 -0.26 19.37 -31.11
CA ASP A 89 -1.32 18.69 -30.36
C ASP A 89 -0.74 17.52 -29.52
N LEU A 90 0.33 16.90 -30.02
CA LEU A 90 1.04 15.84 -29.27
C LEU A 90 1.71 16.36 -27.99
N LEU A 91 2.12 17.63 -27.98
CA LEU A 91 2.75 18.27 -26.83
C LEU A 91 1.73 18.77 -25.78
N LYS A 92 0.46 18.95 -26.19
CA LYS A 92 -0.63 19.50 -25.37
C LYS A 92 -1.76 18.50 -25.16
N LEU A 93 -1.44 17.19 -25.02
CA LEU A 93 -2.44 16.13 -24.91
C LEU A 93 -3.39 16.35 -23.72
N SER A 94 -4.61 16.81 -24.02
CA SER A 94 -5.71 16.94 -23.05
C SER A 94 -6.68 15.75 -23.08
N THR A 95 -6.63 14.91 -24.14
CA THR A 95 -7.51 13.75 -24.31
C THR A 95 -6.87 12.46 -23.77
N LEU A 96 -7.67 11.52 -23.26
CA LEU A 96 -7.21 10.24 -22.76
C LEU A 96 -6.69 9.32 -23.88
N GLY A 97 -7.32 9.35 -25.08
CA GLY A 97 -6.91 8.63 -26.27
C GLY A 97 -6.43 9.57 -27.38
N PHE A 98 -5.35 9.24 -28.11
CA PHE A 98 -4.82 10.09 -29.19
C PHE A 98 -4.21 9.35 -30.38
N ARG A 99 -3.86 8.05 -30.28
CA ARG A 99 -3.07 7.33 -31.32
C ARG A 99 -3.84 6.95 -32.57
N GLY A 100 -5.18 6.98 -32.57
CA GLY A 100 -5.99 6.57 -33.73
C GLY A 100 -5.88 5.07 -34.10
N GLU A 101 -5.39 4.22 -33.16
CA GLU A 101 -5.11 2.80 -33.41
C GLU A 101 -5.97 1.87 -32.56
N ALA A 102 -6.59 2.38 -31.49
CA ALA A 102 -7.29 1.56 -30.50
C ALA A 102 -8.47 0.76 -31.12
N LEU A 103 -9.37 1.43 -31.84
CA LEU A 103 -10.52 0.77 -32.47
C LEU A 103 -10.10 -0.18 -33.58
N ALA A 104 -9.08 0.15 -34.37
CA ALA A 104 -8.51 -0.73 -35.39
C ALA A 104 -7.87 -1.97 -34.76
N SER A 105 -7.16 -1.81 -33.64
CA SER A 105 -6.58 -2.91 -32.87
C SER A 105 -7.66 -3.83 -32.30
N ILE A 106 -8.72 -3.26 -31.69
CA ILE A 106 -9.87 -4.01 -31.17
C ILE A 106 -10.56 -4.77 -32.31
N ALA A 107 -10.82 -4.13 -33.45
CA ALA A 107 -11.45 -4.76 -34.61
C ALA A 107 -10.66 -5.95 -35.15
N SER A 108 -9.32 -5.91 -35.06
CA SER A 108 -8.46 -7.00 -35.54
C SER A 108 -8.49 -8.25 -34.66
N VAL A 109 -8.89 -8.12 -33.38
CA VAL A 109 -8.92 -9.23 -32.40
C VAL A 109 -10.33 -9.58 -31.92
N THR A 110 -11.37 -8.88 -32.38
CA THR A 110 -12.78 -9.09 -32.03
C THR A 110 -13.69 -8.87 -33.24
N ARG A 111 -14.95 -9.27 -33.11
CA ARG A 111 -16.03 -8.79 -33.99
C ARG A 111 -16.56 -7.46 -33.44
N LEU A 112 -16.00 -6.35 -33.94
CA LEU A 112 -16.35 -5.00 -33.49
C LEU A 112 -17.57 -4.48 -34.25
N SER A 113 -18.55 -3.93 -33.52
CA SER A 113 -19.66 -3.15 -34.09
C SER A 113 -19.87 -1.86 -33.29
N ILE A 114 -20.24 -0.79 -33.98
CA ILE A 114 -20.51 0.53 -33.40
C ILE A 114 -21.87 1.03 -33.92
N GLN A 115 -22.70 1.54 -33.00
CA GLN A 115 -23.98 2.17 -33.31
C GLN A 115 -23.96 3.62 -32.82
N SER A 116 -24.24 4.58 -33.69
CA SER A 116 -24.32 6.00 -33.35
C SER A 116 -25.06 6.79 -34.45
N GLY A 117 -25.77 7.84 -34.07
CA GLY A 117 -26.39 8.78 -35.00
C GLY A 117 -27.33 8.16 -36.05
N GLY A 118 -28.04 7.09 -35.70
CA GLY A 118 -28.94 6.38 -36.62
C GLY A 118 -28.25 5.40 -37.59
N TRP A 119 -26.98 5.08 -37.35
CA TRP A 119 -26.19 4.15 -38.16
C TRP A 119 -25.53 3.06 -37.29
N LYS A 120 -25.43 1.87 -37.88
CA LYS A 120 -24.67 0.74 -37.29
C LYS A 120 -23.56 0.35 -38.24
N MET A 121 -22.34 0.36 -37.74
CA MET A 121 -21.15 -0.10 -38.44
C MET A 121 -20.74 -1.48 -37.89
N ARG A 122 -20.38 -2.38 -38.80
CA ARG A 122 -19.61 -3.62 -38.48
C ARG A 122 -18.23 -3.48 -39.10
N ALA A 123 -17.20 -3.58 -38.27
CA ALA A 123 -15.85 -3.41 -38.75
C ALA A 123 -15.41 -4.59 -39.63
N SER A 124 -14.81 -4.28 -40.77
CA SER A 124 -14.05 -5.21 -41.61
C SER A 124 -12.57 -4.82 -41.57
N ILE A 125 -11.70 -5.81 -41.57
CA ILE A 125 -10.23 -5.61 -41.51
C ILE A 125 -9.66 -5.44 -42.92
N THR A 126 -10.23 -6.15 -43.90
CA THR A 126 -9.73 -6.27 -45.28
C THR A 126 -10.52 -5.45 -46.28
N GLU A 127 -11.79 -5.21 -45.99
CA GLU A 127 -12.75 -4.55 -46.84
C GLU A 127 -13.30 -3.27 -46.22
N ASP A 128 -14.19 -2.59 -46.91
CA ASP A 128 -14.92 -1.48 -46.33
C ASP A 128 -15.87 -1.93 -45.21
N HIS A 129 -16.05 -1.05 -44.22
CA HIS A 129 -16.97 -1.33 -43.13
C HIS A 129 -18.39 -1.44 -43.64
N ILE A 130 -19.15 -2.40 -43.12
CA ILE A 130 -20.57 -2.55 -43.46
C ILE A 130 -21.34 -1.56 -42.60
N ILE A 131 -22.01 -0.56 -43.25
CA ILE A 131 -22.78 0.46 -42.58
C ILE A 131 -24.25 0.34 -42.96
N GLU A 132 -25.08 0.10 -41.92
CA GLU A 132 -26.53 -0.09 -42.05
C GLU A 132 -27.26 1.07 -41.33
N LYS A 133 -28.39 1.51 -41.88
CA LYS A 133 -29.27 2.49 -41.21
C LYS A 133 -30.08 1.77 -40.12
N ILE A 134 -30.13 2.34 -38.93
CA ILE A 134 -30.90 1.87 -37.78
C ILE A 134 -31.76 3.03 -37.25
N PRO A 135 -32.70 2.79 -36.31
CA PRO A 135 -33.36 3.84 -35.57
C PRO A 135 -32.34 4.79 -34.93
N GLU A 136 -32.64 6.07 -34.91
CA GLU A 136 -31.78 7.10 -34.34
C GLU A 136 -31.62 6.85 -32.82
N TYR A 137 -30.40 6.97 -32.35
CA TYR A 137 -30.02 6.77 -30.95
C TYR A 137 -29.05 7.91 -30.56
N GLU A 138 -29.26 8.48 -29.39
CA GLU A 138 -28.38 9.50 -28.83
C GLU A 138 -27.16 8.85 -28.16
N GLY A 139 -25.95 9.31 -28.52
CA GLY A 139 -24.69 8.76 -28.02
C GLY A 139 -24.15 7.61 -28.87
N THR A 140 -23.37 6.72 -28.22
CA THR A 140 -22.68 5.61 -28.90
C THR A 140 -22.82 4.29 -28.15
N ILE A 141 -23.00 3.21 -28.92
CA ILE A 141 -22.92 1.84 -28.44
C ILE A 141 -21.75 1.16 -29.16
N VAL A 142 -20.72 0.77 -28.43
CA VAL A 142 -19.60 -0.02 -28.95
C VAL A 142 -19.68 -1.42 -28.39
N GLN A 143 -19.65 -2.44 -29.27
CA GLN A 143 -19.70 -3.83 -28.87
C GLN A 143 -18.56 -4.60 -29.54
N ALA A 144 -17.75 -5.28 -28.74
CA ALA A 144 -16.67 -6.17 -29.14
C ALA A 144 -16.99 -7.59 -28.68
N GLU A 145 -17.05 -8.53 -29.61
CA GLU A 145 -17.40 -9.94 -29.35
C GLU A 145 -16.28 -10.88 -29.76
N GLY A 146 -16.14 -11.98 -29.03
CA GLY A 146 -15.26 -13.07 -29.38
C GLY A 146 -13.78 -12.68 -29.34
N LEU A 147 -13.32 -12.13 -28.23
CA LEU A 147 -11.92 -11.73 -28.07
C LEU A 147 -10.98 -12.92 -28.36
N PHE A 148 -10.04 -12.71 -29.28
CA PHE A 148 -9.05 -13.69 -29.72
C PHE A 148 -9.62 -15.00 -30.33
N GLU A 149 -10.86 -15.02 -30.80
CA GLU A 149 -11.38 -16.19 -31.54
C GLU A 149 -10.52 -16.51 -32.77
N ASN A 150 -10.00 -15.51 -33.43
CA ASN A 150 -9.08 -15.61 -34.58
C ASN A 150 -7.60 -15.78 -34.18
N PHE A 151 -7.29 -15.91 -32.87
CA PHE A 151 -5.94 -16.08 -32.32
C PHE A 151 -5.90 -17.14 -31.21
N PRO A 152 -6.08 -18.45 -31.52
CA PRO A 152 -6.19 -19.50 -30.52
C PRO A 152 -5.02 -19.52 -29.52
N ALA A 153 -3.80 -19.28 -30.00
CA ALA A 153 -2.61 -19.23 -29.14
C ALA A 153 -2.69 -18.13 -28.06
N ARG A 154 -3.21 -16.94 -28.40
CA ARG A 154 -3.41 -15.86 -27.42
C ARG A 154 -4.55 -16.13 -26.45
N ARG A 155 -5.62 -16.75 -26.93
CA ARG A 155 -6.76 -17.12 -26.12
C ARG A 155 -6.38 -18.07 -24.97
N LEU A 156 -5.38 -18.94 -25.18
CA LEU A 156 -4.83 -19.83 -24.16
C LEU A 156 -4.09 -19.11 -23.02
N PHE A 157 -3.64 -17.87 -23.24
CA PHE A 157 -3.00 -17.07 -22.19
C PHE A 157 -3.98 -16.20 -21.38
N LEU A 158 -5.26 -16.20 -21.71
CA LEU A 158 -6.27 -15.56 -20.90
C LEU A 158 -6.46 -16.35 -19.61
N LYS A 159 -6.72 -15.60 -18.55
CA LYS A 159 -7.06 -16.18 -17.24
C LYS A 159 -8.51 -16.68 -17.24
N ARG A 160 -8.92 -17.27 -16.13
CA ARG A 160 -10.32 -17.66 -15.93
C ARG A 160 -11.26 -16.46 -16.08
N PRO A 161 -12.50 -16.65 -16.58
CA PRO A 161 -13.46 -15.57 -16.78
C PRO A 161 -13.69 -14.71 -15.53
N ALA A 162 -13.74 -15.30 -14.34
CA ALA A 162 -13.87 -14.57 -13.08
C ALA A 162 -12.70 -13.60 -12.85
N THR A 163 -11.46 -14.05 -13.11
CA THR A 163 -10.26 -13.21 -12.98
C THR A 163 -10.21 -12.09 -14.01
N GLU A 164 -10.54 -12.40 -15.28
CA GLU A 164 -10.59 -11.36 -16.33
C GLU A 164 -11.70 -10.35 -16.05
N GLY A 165 -12.86 -10.80 -15.53
CA GLY A 165 -13.96 -9.94 -15.09
C GLY A 165 -13.56 -9.01 -13.94
N ALA A 166 -12.80 -9.50 -12.97
CA ALA A 166 -12.26 -8.70 -11.88
C ALA A 166 -11.27 -7.62 -12.40
N LEU A 167 -10.41 -7.97 -13.38
CA LEU A 167 -9.52 -7.00 -14.04
C LEU A 167 -10.31 -5.93 -14.80
N CYS A 168 -11.39 -6.30 -15.49
CA CYS A 168 -12.29 -5.35 -16.16
C CYS A 168 -12.96 -4.41 -15.15
N LYS A 169 -13.47 -4.94 -14.02
CA LYS A 169 -14.05 -4.14 -12.93
C LYS A 169 -13.04 -3.16 -12.34
N ASN A 170 -11.80 -3.61 -12.09
CA ASN A 170 -10.74 -2.74 -11.59
C ASN A 170 -10.42 -1.61 -12.58
N THR A 171 -10.35 -1.90 -13.87
CA THR A 171 -10.16 -0.87 -14.92
C THR A 171 -11.34 0.10 -14.96
N PHE A 172 -12.58 -0.39 -14.84
CA PHE A 172 -13.77 0.45 -14.73
C PHE A 172 -13.68 1.39 -13.51
N ILE A 173 -13.31 0.89 -12.33
CA ILE A 173 -13.11 1.70 -11.13
C ILE A 173 -12.04 2.77 -11.38
N GLU A 174 -10.89 2.40 -11.91
CA GLU A 174 -9.79 3.32 -12.22
C GLU A 174 -10.22 4.46 -13.13
N LYS A 175 -11.06 4.18 -14.13
CA LYS A 175 -11.55 5.20 -15.08
C LYS A 175 -12.69 6.04 -14.55
N SER A 176 -13.50 5.53 -13.63
CA SER A 176 -14.64 6.25 -13.06
C SER A 176 -14.26 7.16 -11.88
N LEU A 177 -13.16 6.86 -11.16
CA LEU A 177 -12.75 7.60 -9.97
C LEU A 177 -12.50 9.08 -10.20
N PRO A 178 -11.78 9.54 -11.26
CA PRO A 178 -11.50 10.95 -11.48
C PRO A 178 -12.72 11.77 -11.90
N HIS A 179 -13.86 11.13 -12.25
CA HIS A 179 -15.03 11.77 -12.86
C HIS A 179 -16.30 11.65 -11.98
N PRO A 180 -16.33 12.24 -10.78
CA PRO A 180 -17.50 12.16 -9.88
C PRO A 180 -18.72 12.89 -10.44
N GLU A 181 -18.55 13.78 -11.41
CA GLU A 181 -19.61 14.53 -12.11
C GLU A 181 -20.44 13.66 -13.06
N ARG A 182 -19.96 12.45 -13.43
CA ARG A 182 -20.59 11.55 -14.40
C ARG A 182 -21.15 10.30 -13.71
N ALA A 183 -22.15 9.68 -14.33
CA ALA A 183 -22.67 8.38 -13.89
C ALA A 183 -21.94 7.23 -14.59
N PHE A 184 -21.62 6.19 -13.84
CA PHE A 184 -20.98 4.97 -14.35
C PHE A 184 -21.67 3.74 -13.82
N ARG A 185 -21.93 2.76 -14.69
CA ARG A 185 -22.54 1.47 -14.33
C ARG A 185 -21.74 0.31 -14.90
N PHE A 186 -21.42 -0.66 -14.07
CA PHE A 186 -20.73 -1.89 -14.45
C PHE A 186 -21.64 -3.10 -14.27
N VAL A 187 -21.85 -3.84 -15.36
CA VAL A 187 -22.69 -5.04 -15.42
C VAL A 187 -21.82 -6.22 -15.86
N SER A 188 -21.86 -7.31 -15.11
CA SER A 188 -21.18 -8.56 -15.46
C SER A 188 -22.18 -9.70 -15.49
N ASP A 189 -22.26 -10.39 -16.61
CA ASP A 189 -23.13 -11.55 -16.83
C ASP A 189 -24.60 -11.25 -16.50
N GLY A 190 -25.06 -10.03 -16.83
CA GLY A 190 -26.42 -9.55 -16.61
C GLY A 190 -26.69 -8.98 -15.22
N GLU A 191 -25.75 -9.06 -14.29
CA GLU A 191 -25.88 -8.50 -12.96
C GLU A 191 -25.15 -7.16 -12.81
N VAL A 192 -25.80 -6.18 -12.17
CA VAL A 192 -25.17 -4.90 -11.82
C VAL A 192 -24.22 -5.12 -10.65
N LYS A 193 -22.90 -5.03 -10.91
CA LYS A 193 -21.87 -5.21 -9.89
C LYS A 193 -21.43 -3.89 -9.25
N LEU A 194 -21.59 -2.76 -9.94
CA LEU A 194 -21.28 -1.44 -9.42
C LEU A 194 -22.14 -0.38 -10.15
N ASP A 195 -22.73 0.53 -9.38
CA ASP A 195 -23.50 1.66 -9.87
C ASP A 195 -23.06 2.94 -9.16
N LEU A 196 -22.54 3.90 -9.93
CA LEU A 196 -21.94 5.14 -9.43
C LEU A 196 -22.73 6.31 -10.00
N PRO A 197 -23.63 6.93 -9.22
CA PRO A 197 -24.46 8.04 -9.69
C PRO A 197 -23.60 9.28 -9.98
N LYS A 198 -24.09 10.15 -10.87
CA LYS A 198 -23.45 11.43 -11.14
C LYS A 198 -23.66 12.43 -10.01
N GLY A 199 -22.73 13.41 -9.90
CA GLY A 199 -22.85 14.50 -8.93
C GLY A 199 -22.39 14.14 -7.52
N GLN A 200 -21.69 13.03 -7.36
CA GLN A 200 -21.02 12.69 -6.10
C GLN A 200 -19.88 13.67 -5.82
N SER A 201 -19.57 13.90 -4.55
CA SER A 201 -18.27 14.46 -4.17
C SER A 201 -17.15 13.46 -4.51
N LEU A 202 -15.92 13.94 -4.64
CA LEU A 202 -14.77 13.07 -4.92
C LEU A 202 -14.58 11.99 -3.83
N LYS A 203 -14.85 12.36 -2.57
CA LYS A 203 -14.83 11.43 -1.43
C LYS A 203 -15.89 10.35 -1.55
N GLU A 204 -17.14 10.72 -1.83
CA GLU A 204 -18.25 9.76 -2.01
C GLU A 204 -17.98 8.83 -3.19
N ARG A 205 -17.47 9.37 -4.32
CA ARG A 205 -17.06 8.57 -5.47
C ARG A 205 -16.00 7.54 -5.10
N PHE A 206 -14.96 7.95 -4.38
CA PHE A 206 -13.90 7.05 -3.93
C PHE A 206 -14.44 5.93 -3.05
N LEU A 207 -15.22 6.27 -2.02
CA LEU A 207 -15.78 5.27 -1.09
C LEU A 207 -16.71 4.28 -1.79
N SER A 208 -17.58 4.77 -2.70
CA SER A 208 -18.53 3.94 -3.44
C SER A 208 -17.82 3.04 -4.46
N ALA A 209 -16.87 3.58 -5.23
CA ALA A 209 -16.16 2.85 -6.27
C ALA A 209 -15.26 1.76 -5.69
N MET A 210 -14.54 2.06 -4.59
CA MET A 210 -13.69 1.10 -3.90
C MET A 210 -14.47 0.15 -2.97
N GLN A 211 -15.80 0.33 -2.86
CA GLN A 211 -16.68 -0.47 -2.00
C GLN A 211 -16.16 -0.55 -0.55
N ILE A 212 -15.68 0.60 -0.03
CA ILE A 212 -15.10 0.70 1.31
C ILE A 212 -16.20 0.52 2.36
N LYS A 213 -15.99 -0.39 3.31
CA LYS A 213 -16.96 -0.75 4.36
C LYS A 213 -16.86 0.13 5.60
N GLU A 214 -15.73 0.79 5.81
CA GLU A 214 -15.47 1.68 6.92
C GLU A 214 -16.34 2.94 6.83
N SER A 215 -16.62 3.57 7.98
CA SER A 215 -17.47 4.77 8.04
C SER A 215 -16.90 5.90 7.18
N PRO A 216 -17.72 6.59 6.37
CA PRO A 216 -17.29 7.77 5.62
C PRO A 216 -16.69 8.90 6.48
N SER A 217 -17.05 8.96 7.78
CA SER A 217 -16.49 9.93 8.73
C SER A 217 -14.99 9.76 8.98
N LEU A 218 -14.46 8.55 8.75
CA LEU A 218 -13.04 8.23 8.91
C LEU A 218 -12.18 8.62 7.71
N PHE A 219 -12.76 9.24 6.68
CA PHE A 219 -12.05 9.67 5.49
C PHE A 219 -12.12 11.18 5.31
N TYR A 220 -11.02 11.76 4.92
CA TYR A 220 -10.83 13.20 4.75
C TYR A 220 -10.39 13.51 3.33
N GLN A 221 -10.78 14.70 2.86
CA GLN A 221 -10.22 15.30 1.66
C GLN A 221 -9.20 16.36 2.09
N VAL A 222 -8.00 16.25 1.57
CA VAL A 222 -6.90 17.20 1.82
C VAL A 222 -6.48 17.79 0.48
N ASP A 223 -6.57 19.11 0.36
CA ASP A 223 -6.29 19.84 -0.86
C ASP A 223 -4.94 20.57 -0.73
N GLY A 224 -4.20 20.64 -1.84
CA GLY A 224 -2.94 21.37 -1.91
C GLY A 224 -2.69 21.94 -3.32
N LYS A 225 -1.88 22.98 -3.40
CA LYS A 225 -1.49 23.63 -4.66
C LYS A 225 -0.11 24.27 -4.56
N SER A 226 0.61 24.32 -5.68
CA SER A 226 1.80 25.13 -5.84
C SER A 226 1.45 26.57 -6.19
N SER A 227 2.15 27.52 -5.57
CA SER A 227 2.07 28.95 -5.91
C SER A 227 3.18 29.42 -6.84
N LEU A 228 4.12 28.54 -7.24
CA LEU A 228 5.24 28.88 -8.12
C LEU A 228 4.78 28.95 -9.56
N LYS A 229 5.08 30.07 -10.28
CA LYS A 229 4.67 30.31 -11.67
C LYS A 229 5.19 29.25 -12.64
N ASP A 230 6.38 28.70 -12.39
CA ASP A 230 7.05 27.75 -13.28
C ASP A 230 6.78 26.26 -12.93
N ASN A 231 6.01 26.00 -11.88
CA ASN A 231 5.68 24.65 -11.44
C ASN A 231 4.26 24.61 -10.87
N CYS A 232 3.29 24.73 -11.78
CA CYS A 232 1.88 24.85 -11.45
C CYS A 232 1.27 23.45 -11.30
N TRP A 233 0.97 23.04 -10.07
CA TRP A 233 0.23 21.83 -9.77
C TRP A 233 -0.78 22.06 -8.65
N SER A 234 -1.83 21.27 -8.66
CA SER A 234 -2.76 21.17 -7.54
C SER A 234 -3.12 19.69 -7.32
N PHE A 235 -3.51 19.36 -6.10
CA PHE A 235 -3.98 18.02 -5.80
C PHE A 235 -5.16 18.03 -4.82
N LYS A 236 -5.96 16.96 -4.91
CA LYS A 236 -6.95 16.57 -3.91
C LYS A 236 -6.62 15.14 -3.49
N ILE A 237 -6.44 14.92 -2.20
CA ILE A 237 -6.14 13.59 -1.66
C ILE A 237 -7.30 13.17 -0.76
N ILE A 238 -7.91 12.04 -1.07
CA ILE A 238 -8.81 11.35 -0.16
C ILE A 238 -7.97 10.37 0.64
N ILE A 239 -8.03 10.45 1.97
CA ILE A 239 -7.21 9.62 2.85
C ILE A 239 -8.02 9.18 4.08
N GLY A 240 -7.89 7.90 4.43
CA GLY A 240 -8.43 7.37 5.69
C GLY A 240 -7.57 7.78 6.88
N GLU A 241 -8.20 7.93 8.04
CA GLU A 241 -7.47 8.16 9.28
C GLU A 241 -6.64 6.92 9.71
N PRO A 242 -5.74 7.04 10.70
CA PRO A 242 -4.84 5.94 11.10
C PRO A 242 -5.54 4.64 11.54
N GLY A 243 -6.82 4.70 11.93
CA GLY A 243 -7.65 3.53 12.18
C GLY A 243 -7.97 2.73 10.91
N VAL A 244 -8.01 3.40 9.75
CA VAL A 244 -8.28 2.80 8.44
C VAL A 244 -6.95 2.53 7.74
N ARG A 245 -6.39 1.36 7.96
CA ARG A 245 -5.07 0.99 7.46
C ARG A 245 -5.08 -0.39 6.79
N ARG A 246 -4.09 -0.61 5.93
CA ARG A 246 -3.87 -1.88 5.21
C ARG A 246 -2.44 -2.39 5.45
N ALA A 247 -2.24 -3.69 5.29
CA ALA A 247 -0.92 -4.32 5.42
C ALA A 247 -0.02 -4.10 4.17
N ASN A 248 -0.57 -3.57 3.08
CA ASN A 248 0.16 -3.32 1.84
C ASN A 248 -0.29 -2.01 1.20
N LYS A 249 0.40 -1.58 0.13
CA LYS A 249 0.21 -0.31 -0.57
C LYS A 249 -0.82 -0.36 -1.70
N LYS A 250 -1.54 -1.48 -1.88
CA LYS A 250 -2.46 -1.68 -3.01
C LYS A 250 -3.61 -0.66 -3.05
N ASP A 251 -4.04 -0.19 -1.86
CA ASP A 251 -5.13 0.77 -1.72
C ASP A 251 -4.67 2.24 -1.75
N ILE A 252 -3.41 2.50 -2.17
CA ILE A 252 -2.93 3.84 -2.51
C ILE A 252 -2.98 3.99 -4.03
N SER A 253 -3.81 4.89 -4.52
CA SER A 253 -3.97 5.16 -5.95
C SER A 253 -3.54 6.58 -6.29
N ILE A 254 -2.77 6.73 -7.38
CA ILE A 254 -2.30 8.04 -7.86
C ILE A 254 -2.89 8.31 -9.23
N PHE A 255 -3.51 9.47 -9.38
CA PHE A 255 -4.05 9.97 -10.65
C PHE A 255 -3.37 11.28 -11.00
N VAL A 256 -2.91 11.42 -12.25
CA VAL A 256 -2.33 12.64 -12.79
C VAL A 256 -3.06 13.00 -14.08
N ASN A 257 -3.68 14.18 -14.12
CA ASN A 257 -4.51 14.62 -15.22
C ASN A 257 -5.51 13.52 -15.63
N ASP A 258 -6.25 13.00 -14.64
CA ASP A 258 -7.29 11.96 -14.72
C ASP A 258 -6.80 10.56 -15.18
N ARG A 259 -5.48 10.36 -15.25
CA ARG A 259 -4.85 9.07 -15.59
C ARG A 259 -4.26 8.41 -14.34
N LYS A 260 -4.62 7.16 -14.11
CA LYS A 260 -3.96 6.37 -13.06
C LYS A 260 -2.52 6.05 -13.47
N ILE A 261 -1.58 6.38 -12.61
CA ILE A 261 -0.16 6.13 -12.82
C ILE A 261 0.45 5.27 -11.70
N GLN A 262 1.57 4.64 -12.02
CA GLN A 262 2.41 3.91 -11.07
C GLN A 262 3.70 4.70 -10.85
N GLU A 263 3.65 5.68 -9.93
CA GLU A 263 4.81 6.49 -9.58
C GLU A 263 5.15 6.29 -8.10
N TYR A 264 6.25 5.59 -7.86
CA TYR A 264 6.68 5.21 -6.52
C TYR A 264 6.95 6.42 -5.63
N ALA A 265 7.54 7.48 -6.17
CA ALA A 265 7.85 8.68 -5.40
C ALA A 265 6.59 9.36 -4.84
N LEU A 266 5.48 9.36 -5.58
CA LEU A 266 4.21 9.95 -5.11
C LEU A 266 3.51 9.07 -4.06
N VAL A 267 3.59 7.75 -4.20
CA VAL A 267 3.15 6.81 -3.15
C VAL A 267 3.96 7.06 -1.87
N GLN A 268 5.27 7.21 -1.99
CA GLN A 268 6.18 7.49 -0.88
C GLN A 268 5.88 8.86 -0.24
N ALA A 269 5.46 9.87 -1.01
CA ALA A 269 5.05 11.17 -0.48
C ALA A 269 3.84 11.06 0.46
N ILE A 270 2.85 10.20 0.12
CA ILE A 270 1.69 9.92 0.97
C ILE A 270 2.13 9.20 2.26
N GLU A 271 3.02 8.22 2.15
CA GLU A 271 3.57 7.50 3.30
C GLU A 271 4.32 8.45 4.25
N TYR A 272 5.20 9.29 3.72
CA TYR A 272 5.97 10.26 4.53
C TYR A 272 5.08 11.32 5.19
N GLY A 273 4.00 11.73 4.52
CA GLY A 273 3.00 12.61 5.09
C GLY A 273 2.28 12.00 6.29
N GLY A 274 2.04 10.68 6.26
CA GLY A 274 1.42 9.90 7.33
C GLY A 274 2.39 9.32 8.36
N GLN A 275 3.70 9.51 8.17
CA GLN A 275 4.72 8.90 9.04
C GLN A 275 4.59 9.39 10.48
N GLY A 276 4.58 8.44 11.43
CA GLY A 276 4.38 8.70 12.86
C GLY A 276 2.91 8.66 13.30
N TYR A 277 1.96 8.68 12.37
CA TYR A 277 0.53 8.56 12.64
C TYR A 277 0.00 7.15 12.35
N PHE A 278 0.50 6.51 11.31
CA PHE A 278 0.21 5.11 11.00
C PHE A 278 1.24 4.20 11.68
N PRO A 279 0.81 3.06 12.27
CA PRO A 279 1.72 2.07 12.82
C PRO A 279 2.74 1.57 11.77
N ASN A 280 3.94 1.25 12.21
CA ASN A 280 4.99 0.75 11.33
C ASN A 280 4.54 -0.50 10.56
N GLY A 281 4.78 -0.52 9.24
CA GLY A 281 4.37 -1.62 8.36
C GLY A 281 2.89 -1.60 7.98
N SER A 282 2.17 -0.53 8.28
CA SER A 282 0.81 -0.30 7.80
C SER A 282 0.75 0.93 6.89
N PHE A 283 -0.21 0.92 5.98
CA PHE A 283 -0.35 1.91 4.92
C PHE A 283 -1.75 2.51 4.92
N PRO A 284 -1.90 3.80 4.57
CA PRO A 284 -3.21 4.42 4.45
C PRO A 284 -4.00 3.86 3.26
N VAL A 285 -5.32 3.90 3.36
CA VAL A 285 -6.22 3.81 2.21
C VAL A 285 -6.34 5.21 1.65
N ALA A 286 -5.85 5.45 0.43
CA ALA A 286 -5.78 6.80 -0.14
C ALA A 286 -5.90 6.84 -1.65
N ALA A 287 -6.43 7.95 -2.18
CA ALA A 287 -6.35 8.28 -3.59
C ALA A 287 -5.93 9.75 -3.75
N ALA A 288 -4.87 9.99 -4.52
CA ALA A 288 -4.40 11.34 -4.87
C ALA A 288 -4.79 11.67 -6.31
N PHE A 289 -5.49 12.78 -6.50
CA PHE A 289 -5.91 13.33 -7.79
C PHE A 289 -5.12 14.61 -8.03
N ILE A 290 -4.18 14.57 -8.95
CA ILE A 290 -3.20 15.61 -9.22
C ILE A 290 -3.51 16.21 -10.57
N GLN A 291 -3.63 17.53 -10.62
CA GLN A 291 -3.71 18.32 -11.85
C GLN A 291 -2.42 19.11 -12.01
N ILE A 292 -1.74 18.93 -13.12
CA ILE A 292 -0.44 19.54 -13.44
C ILE A 292 -0.45 19.99 -14.90
N ASP A 293 0.27 21.07 -15.20
CA ASP A 293 0.42 21.54 -16.57
C ASP A 293 0.98 20.42 -17.46
N PRO A 294 0.29 20.08 -18.57
CA PRO A 294 0.75 19.06 -19.52
C PRO A 294 2.19 19.26 -20.01
N ALA A 295 2.68 20.50 -20.08
CA ALA A 295 4.06 20.81 -20.48
C ALA A 295 5.12 20.36 -19.44
N LEU A 296 4.70 20.04 -18.21
CA LEU A 296 5.58 19.58 -17.13
C LEU A 296 5.60 18.05 -16.97
N VAL A 297 4.83 17.32 -17.79
CA VAL A 297 4.61 15.87 -17.64
C VAL A 297 4.65 15.19 -18.99
N ASP A 298 5.44 14.14 -19.13
CA ASP A 298 5.46 13.30 -20.34
C ASP A 298 4.81 11.95 -20.06
N PHE A 299 3.68 11.67 -20.74
CA PHE A 299 2.94 10.41 -20.68
C PHE A 299 3.31 9.43 -21.81
N ASN A 300 4.18 9.80 -22.73
CA ASN A 300 4.49 8.99 -23.92
C ASN A 300 5.70 8.06 -23.72
N ILE A 301 5.87 7.49 -22.53
CA ILE A 301 7.00 6.63 -22.19
C ILE A 301 6.68 5.15 -22.42
N HIS A 302 5.46 4.73 -22.10
CA HIS A 302 5.03 3.33 -22.17
C HIS A 302 3.71 3.17 -22.92
N PRO A 303 3.54 2.11 -23.76
CA PRO A 303 2.29 1.88 -24.51
C PRO A 303 1.03 1.86 -23.64
N ALA A 304 1.12 1.29 -22.43
CA ALA A 304 0.01 1.22 -21.47
C ALA A 304 -0.21 2.52 -20.67
N LYS A 305 0.56 3.59 -20.91
CA LYS A 305 0.44 4.93 -20.27
C LYS A 305 0.41 4.89 -18.72
N LYS A 306 1.02 3.89 -18.13
CA LYS A 306 1.07 3.72 -16.66
C LYS A 306 2.25 4.44 -16.02
N GLU A 307 3.27 4.75 -16.78
CA GLU A 307 4.47 5.47 -16.35
C GLU A 307 4.43 6.90 -16.87
N VAL A 308 4.96 7.82 -16.10
CA VAL A 308 4.98 9.24 -16.42
C VAL A 308 6.30 9.85 -15.98
N LYS A 309 6.85 10.76 -16.78
CA LYS A 309 8.06 11.49 -16.42
C LYS A 309 7.69 12.92 -16.07
N PHE A 310 8.03 13.34 -14.87
CA PHE A 310 7.84 14.70 -14.39
C PHE A 310 9.10 15.53 -14.65
N LYS A 311 8.93 16.79 -15.00
CA LYS A 311 10.03 17.76 -15.08
C LYS A 311 10.61 18.02 -13.68
N ASP A 312 9.75 18.16 -12.68
CA ASP A 312 10.11 18.30 -11.26
C ASP A 312 9.10 17.57 -10.37
N ILE A 313 9.43 16.33 -10.02
CA ILE A 313 8.63 15.53 -9.08
C ILE A 313 8.89 15.90 -7.63
N SER A 314 10.06 16.50 -7.33
CA SER A 314 10.49 16.77 -5.96
C SER A 314 9.61 17.81 -5.28
N SER A 315 9.23 18.86 -6.01
CA SER A 315 8.31 19.89 -5.53
C SER A 315 6.93 19.32 -5.20
N LEU A 316 6.40 18.46 -6.06
CA LEU A 316 5.11 17.79 -5.86
C LEU A 316 5.18 16.81 -4.68
N HIS A 317 6.23 16.00 -4.60
CA HIS A 317 6.49 15.10 -3.46
C HIS A 317 6.51 15.86 -2.13
N HIS A 318 7.27 16.96 -2.06
CA HIS A 318 7.35 17.79 -0.86
C HIS A 318 6.00 18.43 -0.53
N GLY A 319 5.28 18.93 -1.54
CA GLY A 319 3.94 19.52 -1.39
C GLY A 319 2.96 18.53 -0.77
N ILE A 320 2.89 17.31 -1.29
CA ILE A 320 2.01 16.25 -0.77
C ILE A 320 2.39 15.87 0.67
N SER A 321 3.67 15.56 0.91
CA SER A 321 4.12 15.07 2.22
C SER A 321 3.99 16.12 3.32
N SER A 322 4.30 17.39 3.05
CA SER A 322 4.18 18.49 4.01
C SER A 322 2.72 18.83 4.33
N THR A 323 1.85 18.84 3.31
CA THR A 323 0.41 19.11 3.49
C THR A 323 -0.26 18.03 4.33
N LEU A 324 0.01 16.75 4.04
CA LEU A 324 -0.53 15.63 4.82
C LEU A 324 -0.01 15.63 6.26
N ARG A 325 1.27 15.91 6.46
CA ARG A 325 1.85 16.01 7.81
C ARG A 325 1.21 17.12 8.62
N SER A 326 1.01 18.29 8.02
CA SER A 326 0.31 19.41 8.65
C SER A 326 -1.14 19.06 8.99
N PHE A 327 -1.84 18.39 8.08
CA PHE A 327 -3.20 17.92 8.29
C PHE A 327 -3.29 16.97 9.49
N PHE A 328 -2.49 15.90 9.54
CA PHE A 328 -2.52 14.95 10.65
C PHE A 328 -2.11 15.57 11.98
N SER A 329 -1.10 16.46 11.98
CA SER A 329 -0.68 17.19 13.17
C SER A 329 -1.80 18.04 13.77
N SER A 330 -2.53 18.77 12.92
CA SER A 330 -3.64 19.62 13.38
C SER A 330 -4.88 18.80 13.77
N HIS A 331 -5.22 17.78 13.00
CA HIS A 331 -6.42 16.98 13.19
C HIS A 331 -6.36 16.10 14.45
N LEU A 332 -5.25 15.39 14.65
CA LEU A 332 -5.05 14.58 15.86
C LEU A 332 -4.83 15.43 17.11
N GLY A 333 -4.19 16.61 16.98
CA GLY A 333 -4.05 17.54 18.09
C GLY A 333 -5.38 18.11 18.58
N LEU A 334 -6.37 18.28 17.70
CA LEU A 334 -7.74 18.65 18.05
C LEU A 334 -8.52 17.48 18.65
N SER A 335 -8.33 16.27 18.13
CA SER A 335 -9.00 15.06 18.65
C SER A 335 -8.57 14.75 20.08
N LEU A 336 -7.27 14.82 20.39
CA LEU A 336 -6.76 14.61 21.75
C LEU A 336 -7.28 15.66 22.73
N LYS A 337 -7.38 16.94 22.30
CA LYS A 337 -7.99 18.00 23.16
C LYS A 337 -9.48 17.78 23.39
N ASN A 338 -10.21 17.26 22.41
CA ASN A 338 -11.64 16.95 22.56
C ASN A 338 -11.85 15.74 23.48
N GLU A 339 -11.03 14.69 23.35
CA GLU A 339 -11.08 13.53 24.25
C GLU A 339 -10.71 13.90 25.69
N GLU A 340 -9.68 14.72 25.91
CA GLU A 340 -9.31 15.26 27.22
C GLU A 340 -10.45 16.09 27.80
N THR A 341 -11.16 16.88 26.98
CA THR A 341 -12.29 17.70 27.41
C THR A 341 -13.50 16.85 27.74
N GLU A 342 -13.80 15.80 26.97
CA GLU A 342 -14.89 14.87 27.28
C GLU A 342 -14.61 14.03 28.52
N ILE A 343 -13.36 13.57 28.68
CA ILE A 343 -12.93 12.87 29.89
C ILE A 343 -13.03 13.79 31.09
N ALA A 344 -12.55 15.03 31.01
CA ALA A 344 -12.67 16.02 32.09
C ALA A 344 -14.12 16.33 32.43
N GLN A 345 -14.99 16.47 31.43
CA GLN A 345 -16.45 16.67 31.67
C GLN A 345 -17.14 15.42 32.26
N SER A 346 -16.68 14.22 31.90
CA SER A 346 -17.19 12.97 32.49
C SER A 346 -16.80 12.85 33.97
N PHE A 347 -15.56 13.22 34.32
CA PHE A 347 -15.10 13.29 35.72
C PHE A 347 -15.89 14.32 36.53
N LEU A 348 -16.14 15.52 35.99
CA LEU A 348 -16.95 16.54 36.65
C LEU A 348 -18.40 16.11 36.83
N ARG A 349 -18.98 15.33 35.91
CA ARG A 349 -20.30 14.73 36.06
C ARG A 349 -20.34 13.62 37.11
N TYR A 350 -19.24 12.90 37.30
CA TYR A 350 -19.11 11.85 38.31
C TYR A 350 -18.96 12.45 39.71
N GLU A 351 -18.19 13.52 39.89
CA GLU A 351 -18.06 14.25 41.13
C GLU A 351 -19.40 14.92 41.55
N ASN A 352 -20.13 15.53 40.60
CA ASN A 352 -21.43 16.11 40.89
C ASN A 352 -22.50 15.06 41.27
N LYS A 353 -22.43 13.83 40.77
CA LYS A 353 -23.33 12.73 41.21
C LYS A 353 -23.01 12.23 42.61
N ASN A 354 -21.75 12.23 43.02
CA ASN A 354 -21.35 11.77 44.35
C ASN A 354 -21.58 12.82 45.45
N ASN A 355 -21.62 14.13 45.10
CA ASN A 355 -21.94 15.18 46.05
C ASN A 355 -23.44 15.24 46.46
N TYR A 356 -24.33 14.54 45.78
CA TYR A 356 -25.73 14.40 46.21
C TYR A 356 -25.98 13.22 47.15
N ALA A 357 -24.98 12.35 47.42
CA ALA A 357 -25.12 11.18 48.28
C ALA A 357 -24.48 11.32 49.69
N GLN A 358 -23.88 12.47 50.02
CA GLN A 358 -23.32 12.73 51.34
C GLN A 358 -24.04 13.92 52.00
N LYS A 359 -25.28 13.69 52.45
CA LYS A 359 -25.89 14.46 53.53
C LYS A 359 -26.16 13.52 54.68
N GLU A 360 -25.63 13.97 55.88
CA GLU A 360 -25.87 13.46 57.22
C GLU A 360 -24.98 12.31 57.72
N ILE A 361 -23.81 12.64 58.27
CA ILE A 361 -23.39 12.15 59.60
C ILE A 361 -22.54 13.26 60.24
N SER A 362 -23.07 13.89 61.26
CA SER A 362 -22.43 14.86 62.15
C SER A 362 -21.61 14.14 63.23
N PHE A 363 -20.36 14.52 63.42
CA PHE A 363 -19.61 14.30 64.68
C PHE A 363 -18.90 15.60 65.12
N PRO A 364 -18.73 15.80 66.44
CA PRO A 364 -18.50 17.15 67.00
C PRO A 364 -17.05 17.58 66.99
N GLN A 365 -16.90 18.87 67.09
CA GLN A 365 -15.65 19.65 67.12
C GLN A 365 -14.78 19.33 68.34
N ASP A 366 -13.45 19.34 68.13
CA ASP A 366 -12.56 19.87 69.14
C ASP A 366 -11.52 20.81 68.52
N LYS A 367 -11.35 21.95 69.20
CA LYS A 367 -10.51 23.10 68.81
C LYS A 367 -9.07 22.86 69.19
N THR A 368 -8.12 23.25 68.32
CA THR A 368 -6.97 24.02 68.73
C THR A 368 -6.28 24.67 67.51
N GLU A 369 -5.98 25.94 67.69
CA GLU A 369 -5.27 26.87 66.80
C GLU A 369 -3.80 26.49 66.62
N GLU A 370 -3.21 26.79 65.45
CA GLU A 370 -2.10 27.72 65.37
C GLU A 370 -1.61 27.92 63.93
N ASN A 371 -1.37 29.20 63.63
CA ASN A 371 -0.79 29.81 62.43
C ASN A 371 0.49 29.17 61.90
N ARG A 372 0.63 29.16 60.55
CA ARG A 372 1.78 29.74 59.86
C ARG A 372 1.58 29.83 58.34
N SER A 373 1.67 31.05 57.87
CA SER A 373 1.77 31.46 56.48
C SER A 373 3.11 30.97 55.85
N THR A 374 3.06 30.41 54.65
CA THR A 374 4.16 30.52 53.68
C THR A 374 3.64 30.51 52.25
N LYS A 375 4.21 31.43 51.50
CA LYS A 375 3.90 31.83 50.14
C LYS A 375 4.06 30.68 49.14
N ASN A 376 3.09 30.54 48.24
CA ASN A 376 3.19 29.78 47.01
C ASN A 376 4.02 30.58 45.99
N GLU A 377 5.18 30.08 45.64
CA GLU A 377 5.85 30.43 44.39
C GLU A 377 5.64 29.25 43.40
N THR A 378 4.83 29.50 42.39
CA THR A 378 4.68 28.66 41.21
C THR A 378 5.88 28.82 40.32
N PHE A 379 6.73 27.79 40.21
CA PHE A 379 7.73 27.68 39.18
C PHE A 379 7.15 27.00 37.95
N SER A 380 6.97 27.76 36.86
CA SER A 380 6.66 27.27 35.54
C SER A 380 7.93 26.71 34.90
N LEU A 381 8.01 25.40 34.73
CA LEU A 381 8.96 24.73 33.85
C LEU A 381 8.32 24.52 32.46
N ARG A 382 8.28 25.59 31.69
CA ARG A 382 8.07 25.52 30.23
C ARG A 382 9.12 26.42 29.59
N GLU A 383 9.92 25.86 28.75
CA GLU A 383 10.89 26.39 27.77
C GLU A 383 12.31 25.87 27.99
N ARG A 384 12.60 24.87 27.19
CA ARG A 384 13.87 24.54 26.51
C ARG A 384 13.97 23.03 26.32
N PHE A 385 13.53 22.55 25.16
CA PHE A 385 14.04 21.32 24.48
C PHE A 385 13.27 21.06 23.19
N PHE A 386 13.42 21.96 22.22
CA PHE A 386 13.12 21.63 20.82
C PHE A 386 14.04 22.47 19.94
N ASP A 387 15.18 21.89 19.58
CA ASP A 387 15.91 22.21 18.37
C ASP A 387 17.05 21.22 18.19
N ARG A 388 16.79 20.15 17.42
CA ARG A 388 17.77 19.47 16.59
C ARG A 388 17.07 18.49 15.64
N PRO A 389 17.36 18.54 14.32
CA PRO A 389 16.80 17.58 13.36
C PRO A 389 17.52 16.23 13.47
N SER A 390 16.76 15.15 13.66
CA SER A 390 17.26 13.79 13.64
C SER A 390 17.35 13.29 12.19
N SER A 391 18.57 13.22 11.65
CA SER A 391 18.86 12.45 10.46
C SER A 391 19.06 10.96 10.86
N SER A 392 18.06 10.12 10.64
CA SER A 392 18.21 8.67 10.76
C SER A 392 18.73 8.08 9.45
N MET A 393 20.03 7.86 9.35
CA MET A 393 20.61 6.96 8.33
C MET A 393 20.57 5.51 8.82
N ASN A 394 20.08 4.64 7.96
CA ASN A 394 20.01 3.20 8.15
C ASN A 394 21.41 2.58 7.94
N PRO A 395 22.06 1.86 8.89
CA PRO A 395 23.47 1.48 8.83
C PRO A 395 23.78 0.13 8.22
N PHE A 396 22.89 -0.55 7.51
CA PHE A 396 23.14 -1.89 7.00
C PHE A 396 23.05 -2.00 5.47
N ILE A 397 24.11 -1.58 4.79
CA ILE A 397 24.43 -2.00 3.41
C ILE A 397 25.93 -2.30 3.37
N ASN A 398 26.27 -3.52 2.91
CA ASN A 398 27.64 -4.04 2.79
C ASN A 398 28.49 -3.12 1.89
N PRO A 399 29.74 -2.79 2.25
CA PRO A 399 30.59 -1.84 1.51
C PRO A 399 30.84 -2.18 0.04
N SER A 400 30.74 -3.44 -0.36
CA SER A 400 30.91 -3.88 -1.75
C SER A 400 29.72 -3.55 -2.66
N GLN A 401 28.50 -3.44 -2.12
CA GLN A 401 27.31 -3.08 -2.90
C GLN A 401 27.14 -1.56 -3.06
N LYS A 402 27.76 -0.75 -2.18
CA LYS A 402 27.77 0.71 -2.32
C LYS A 402 28.53 1.21 -3.55
N LYS A 403 29.54 0.47 -4.01
CA LYS A 403 30.36 0.89 -5.17
C LYS A 403 29.65 0.78 -6.51
N GLU A 404 28.68 -0.11 -6.65
CA GLU A 404 27.96 -0.27 -7.93
C GLU A 404 26.74 0.66 -8.06
N ALA A 405 26.08 0.99 -6.95
CA ALA A 405 24.92 1.88 -6.96
C ALA A 405 25.30 3.36 -7.20
N PHE A 406 26.54 3.77 -6.88
CA PHE A 406 27.00 5.16 -7.06
C PHE A 406 27.68 5.44 -8.39
N LYS A 407 28.06 4.42 -9.16
CA LYS A 407 28.69 4.64 -10.49
C LYS A 407 27.73 5.16 -11.56
N SER A 408 26.42 5.19 -11.29
CA SER A 408 25.40 5.67 -12.23
C SER A 408 24.94 7.11 -12.03
N ARG A 409 25.49 7.85 -11.03
CA ARG A 409 25.18 9.26 -10.81
C ARG A 409 26.47 10.04 -10.59
N GLY A 410 26.73 11.00 -11.47
CA GLY A 410 27.97 11.75 -11.58
C GLY A 410 28.20 12.80 -10.50
N ASP A 411 28.36 12.41 -9.24
CA ASP A 411 28.78 13.29 -8.15
C ASP A 411 30.01 12.73 -7.45
N ALA A 412 31.18 12.95 -8.08
CA ALA A 412 32.48 12.50 -7.56
C ALA A 412 32.99 13.34 -6.36
N GLU A 413 32.48 14.55 -6.14
CA GLU A 413 32.98 15.44 -5.09
C GLU A 413 32.41 15.16 -3.68
N SER A 414 31.19 14.63 -3.57
CA SER A 414 30.58 14.32 -2.26
C SER A 414 31.17 13.06 -1.62
N PHE A 415 31.73 12.13 -2.43
CA PHE A 415 32.30 10.88 -1.94
C PHE A 415 33.64 11.09 -1.23
N ASP A 416 34.44 12.07 -1.67
CA ASP A 416 35.76 12.38 -1.10
C ASP A 416 35.66 13.00 0.29
N ILE A 417 34.57 13.74 0.58
CA ILE A 417 34.29 14.34 1.89
C ILE A 417 33.88 13.27 2.92
N PHE A 418 33.04 12.30 2.51
CA PHE A 418 32.61 11.21 3.39
C PHE A 418 33.76 10.25 3.75
N TYR A 419 34.59 9.90 2.77
CA TYR A 419 35.77 9.03 2.98
C TYR A 419 36.82 9.68 3.87
N LYS A 420 37.02 11.02 3.77
CA LYS A 420 37.88 11.78 4.67
C LYS A 420 37.34 11.87 6.10
N ALA A 421 36.01 11.99 6.27
CA ALA A 421 35.37 12.01 7.59
C ALA A 421 35.47 10.64 8.29
N GLU A 422 35.27 9.54 7.56
CA GLU A 422 35.40 8.19 8.10
C GLU A 422 36.83 7.86 8.55
N LYS A 423 37.85 8.28 7.77
CA LYS A 423 39.27 8.17 8.13
C LYS A 423 39.66 9.05 9.32
N MET A 424 39.05 10.20 9.51
CA MET A 424 39.26 11.04 10.69
C MET A 424 38.69 10.37 11.95
N ILE A 425 37.52 9.76 11.87
CA ILE A 425 36.91 9.03 13.00
C ILE A 425 37.73 7.79 13.37
N GLU A 426 38.20 7.01 12.39
CA GLU A 426 39.09 5.87 12.63
C GLU A 426 40.43 6.25 13.27
N ASN A 427 40.98 7.40 12.91
CA ASN A 427 42.21 7.93 13.52
C ASN A 427 42.02 8.52 14.93
N TYR A 428 40.81 9.02 15.25
CA TYR A 428 40.47 9.45 16.60
C TYR A 428 40.31 8.27 17.56
N THR A 429 39.66 7.20 17.13
CA THR A 429 39.50 5.97 17.94
C THR A 429 40.80 5.20 18.15
N LYS A 430 41.77 5.29 17.24
CA LYS A 430 43.11 4.70 17.42
C LYS A 430 44.03 5.52 18.33
N LYS A 431 43.77 6.81 18.51
CA LYS A 431 44.60 7.67 19.39
C LYS A 431 44.20 7.60 20.86
N GLU A 432 42.99 7.19 21.20
CA GLU A 432 42.55 7.04 22.59
C GLU A 432 42.94 5.68 23.21
N ALA A 433 43.42 4.71 22.41
CA ALA A 433 43.79 3.38 22.88
C ALA A 433 45.22 3.30 23.48
N THR A 434 45.98 4.37 23.59
CA THR A 434 47.39 4.35 24.02
C THR A 434 47.75 5.22 25.24
N LEU A 435 46.77 5.57 26.05
CA LEU A 435 47.10 6.21 27.34
C LEU A 435 46.22 5.60 28.42
N ASN A 436 46.81 4.62 29.17
CA ASN A 436 46.65 4.54 30.62
C ASN A 436 47.20 3.32 31.28
N ILE A 437 48.03 3.54 32.25
CA ILE A 437 48.36 2.58 33.31
C ILE A 437 48.31 3.36 34.64
N ALA A 438 47.67 2.71 35.64
CA ALA A 438 47.78 2.80 37.09
C ALA A 438 46.97 3.87 37.85
N GLU A 439 46.02 3.37 38.61
CA GLU A 439 46.09 3.31 40.09
C GLU A 439 44.83 2.62 40.65
N ASN A 440 44.98 1.78 41.68
CA ASN A 440 43.92 1.00 42.30
C ASN A 440 42.98 1.83 43.17
N PRO A 441 41.66 1.72 43.05
CA PRO A 441 40.74 2.20 44.09
C PRO A 441 40.48 1.13 45.16
N PRO A 442 40.00 1.54 46.35
CA PRO A 442 39.85 0.65 47.49
C PRO A 442 38.77 -0.42 47.28
N ALA A 443 39.07 -1.63 47.76
CA ALA A 443 38.21 -2.79 47.69
C ALA A 443 36.83 -2.58 48.33
N TYR A 444 35.79 -2.52 47.52
CA TYR A 444 34.44 -2.83 47.97
C TYR A 444 34.29 -4.36 48.05
N SER A 445 33.93 -4.85 49.24
CA SER A 445 33.64 -6.24 49.51
C SER A 445 32.57 -6.76 48.60
N SER A 446 32.89 -7.79 47.81
CA SER A 446 31.95 -8.54 46.98
C SER A 446 30.86 -9.14 47.86
N PRO A 447 29.58 -9.05 47.50
CA PRO A 447 28.56 -9.89 48.11
C PRO A 447 28.81 -11.34 47.68
N ILE A 448 28.62 -12.22 48.63
CA ILE A 448 28.72 -13.68 48.55
C ILE A 448 27.92 -14.17 47.35
N LYS A 449 28.57 -14.92 46.45
CA LYS A 449 27.90 -15.64 45.37
C LYS A 449 27.02 -16.73 46.00
N ASP A 450 25.72 -16.50 45.95
CA ASP A 450 24.71 -17.54 46.12
C ASP A 450 24.35 -18.03 44.72
N ASP A 451 24.77 -19.23 44.36
CA ASP A 451 24.69 -19.80 43.00
C ASP A 451 23.28 -20.31 42.63
N SER A 452 22.19 -19.75 43.20
CA SER A 452 20.81 -20.17 42.96
C SER A 452 19.80 -19.04 42.74
N ILE A 453 20.22 -17.80 42.56
CA ILE A 453 19.29 -16.67 42.30
C ILE A 453 19.40 -16.29 40.83
N ASP A 454 18.28 -16.41 40.10
CA ASP A 454 18.12 -15.90 38.75
C ASP A 454 18.29 -14.36 38.79
N ASP A 455 19.44 -13.87 38.32
CA ASP A 455 19.83 -12.43 38.35
C ASP A 455 19.08 -11.62 37.29
N PHE A 456 17.82 -11.95 37.09
CA PHE A 456 16.93 -11.26 36.14
C PHE A 456 15.99 -10.33 36.89
N HIS A 457 16.00 -9.04 36.51
CA HIS A 457 15.12 -8.00 37.02
C HIS A 457 14.31 -7.35 35.88
N PHE A 458 12.99 -7.49 35.91
CA PHE A 458 12.09 -6.72 35.05
C PHE A 458 11.98 -5.31 35.60
N LEU A 459 12.33 -4.31 34.76
CA LEU A 459 12.34 -2.91 35.16
C LEU A 459 11.08 -2.14 34.70
N GLY A 460 10.38 -2.65 33.70
CA GLY A 460 9.14 -2.07 33.20
C GLY A 460 9.04 -1.98 31.69
N SER A 461 7.92 -1.41 31.22
CA SER A 461 7.68 -1.12 29.80
C SER A 461 7.94 0.35 29.49
N ALA A 462 8.53 0.63 28.32
CA ALA A 462 8.90 1.98 27.89
C ALA A 462 8.36 2.27 26.49
N LEU A 463 7.91 3.52 26.25
CA LEU A 463 7.48 4.05 24.95
C LEU A 463 6.40 3.21 24.23
N GLY A 464 5.63 2.39 24.99
CA GLY A 464 4.59 1.55 24.43
C GLY A 464 5.07 0.40 23.53
N THR A 465 6.36 0.30 23.26
CA THR A 465 6.97 -0.67 22.31
C THR A 465 8.04 -1.53 22.97
N PHE A 466 8.78 -1.01 23.95
CA PHE A 466 9.94 -1.67 24.53
C PHE A 466 9.67 -2.19 25.92
N ILE A 467 10.35 -3.29 26.26
CA ILE A 467 10.48 -3.82 27.60
C ILE A 467 11.92 -3.57 28.05
N VAL A 468 12.09 -3.13 29.29
CA VAL A 468 13.40 -2.89 29.89
C VAL A 468 13.63 -3.90 31.00
N ALA A 469 14.74 -4.62 30.93
CA ALA A 469 15.13 -5.64 31.91
C ALA A 469 16.63 -5.58 32.17
N GLU A 470 17.03 -6.02 33.34
CA GLU A 470 18.44 -6.19 33.73
C GLU A 470 18.72 -7.68 33.96
N LYS A 471 19.86 -8.17 33.47
CA LYS A 471 20.35 -9.51 33.73
C LYS A 471 21.87 -9.49 33.72
N ASN A 472 22.49 -10.08 34.78
CA ASN A 472 23.95 -10.14 34.91
C ASN A 472 24.65 -8.76 34.77
N ASN A 473 24.11 -7.72 35.41
CA ASN A 473 24.61 -6.32 35.31
C ASN A 473 24.61 -5.72 33.90
N VAL A 474 23.80 -6.25 32.99
CA VAL A 474 23.60 -5.73 31.63
C VAL A 474 22.15 -5.28 31.49
N LEU A 475 21.95 -4.05 31.02
CA LEU A 475 20.62 -3.54 30.70
C LEU A 475 20.22 -3.98 29.29
N TYR A 476 19.04 -4.56 29.17
CA TYR A 476 18.45 -4.98 27.91
C TYR A 476 17.25 -4.10 27.57
N ILE A 477 17.20 -3.62 26.35
CA ILE A 477 16.04 -2.96 25.78
C ILE A 477 15.48 -3.88 24.70
N ILE A 478 14.32 -4.44 24.95
CA ILE A 478 13.71 -5.53 24.20
C ILE A 478 12.54 -4.99 23.41
N ASP A 479 12.52 -5.18 22.11
CA ASP A 479 11.34 -4.94 21.26
C ASP A 479 10.32 -6.05 21.53
N LYS A 480 9.23 -5.72 22.22
CA LYS A 480 8.20 -6.69 22.63
C LYS A 480 7.56 -7.42 21.45
N HIS A 481 7.40 -6.71 20.29
CA HIS A 481 6.83 -7.30 19.09
C HIS A 481 7.80 -8.29 18.45
N ALA A 482 9.04 -7.85 18.19
CA ALA A 482 10.06 -8.69 17.56
C ALA A 482 10.40 -9.92 18.41
N ALA A 483 10.50 -9.76 19.73
CA ALA A 483 10.75 -10.84 20.67
C ALA A 483 9.60 -11.87 20.68
N HIS A 484 8.36 -11.40 20.81
CA HIS A 484 7.19 -12.28 20.83
C HIS A 484 6.96 -12.96 19.49
N GLU A 485 7.18 -12.25 18.37
CA GLU A 485 7.15 -12.84 17.03
C GLU A 485 8.15 -14.00 16.91
N ARG A 486 9.38 -13.82 17.37
CA ARG A 486 10.40 -14.86 17.34
C ARG A 486 10.03 -16.06 18.21
N MET A 487 9.56 -15.84 19.43
CA MET A 487 9.12 -16.91 20.33
C MET A 487 7.99 -17.75 19.73
N ILE A 488 7.00 -17.10 19.09
CA ILE A 488 5.90 -17.78 18.40
C ILE A 488 6.43 -18.56 17.20
N PHE A 489 7.31 -17.96 16.39
CA PHE A 489 7.91 -18.62 15.25
C PHE A 489 8.66 -19.88 15.64
N ASP A 490 9.56 -19.80 16.63
CA ASP A 490 10.31 -20.96 17.11
C ASP A 490 9.38 -22.06 17.62
N SER A 491 8.32 -21.69 18.35
CA SER A 491 7.32 -22.63 18.83
C SER A 491 6.51 -23.29 17.69
N ILE A 492 6.21 -22.59 16.58
CA ILE A 492 5.56 -23.19 15.41
C ILE A 492 6.52 -24.17 14.72
N MET A 493 7.80 -23.83 14.64
CA MET A 493 8.81 -24.68 14.02
C MET A 493 9.13 -25.93 14.84
N GLU A 494 9.04 -25.85 16.19
CA GLU A 494 9.25 -26.99 17.09
C GLU A 494 8.02 -27.92 17.17
N ASP A 495 6.82 -27.34 17.21
CA ASP A 495 5.56 -28.06 17.43
C ASP A 495 4.68 -27.95 16.18
N GLN A 496 5.17 -28.52 15.08
CA GLN A 496 4.48 -28.55 13.80
C GLN A 496 3.19 -29.37 13.90
N GLY A 497 2.10 -28.86 13.30
CA GLY A 497 0.86 -29.61 13.14
C GLY A 497 -0.25 -29.32 14.14
N LYS A 498 -0.07 -28.39 15.08
CA LYS A 498 -1.21 -27.90 15.88
C LYS A 498 -2.17 -27.11 15.00
N PHE A 499 -3.42 -27.53 14.98
CA PHE A 499 -4.42 -26.95 14.09
C PHE A 499 -5.79 -26.80 14.77
N GLN A 500 -6.57 -25.87 14.24
CA GLN A 500 -7.99 -25.72 14.54
C GLN A 500 -8.82 -26.02 13.29
N SER A 501 -9.88 -26.78 13.45
CA SER A 501 -10.85 -27.02 12.38
C SER A 501 -11.75 -25.81 12.22
N LEU A 502 -11.97 -25.41 10.97
CA LEU A 502 -12.91 -24.34 10.64
C LEU A 502 -14.32 -24.92 10.50
N LEU A 503 -15.30 -24.19 11.05
CA LEU A 503 -16.72 -24.53 10.88
C LEU A 503 -17.18 -24.24 9.45
N ILE A 504 -16.65 -23.17 8.86
CA ILE A 504 -16.81 -22.78 7.45
C ILE A 504 -15.40 -22.74 6.86
N PRO A 505 -15.08 -23.60 5.88
CA PRO A 505 -13.78 -23.60 5.24
C PRO A 505 -13.47 -22.26 4.58
N TYR A 506 -12.20 -21.84 4.57
CA TYR A 506 -11.75 -20.74 3.72
C TYR A 506 -11.64 -21.24 2.28
N VAL A 507 -12.08 -20.43 1.32
CA VAL A 507 -12.04 -20.79 -0.10
C VAL A 507 -11.16 -19.82 -0.87
N ILE A 508 -9.99 -20.27 -1.27
CA ILE A 508 -9.06 -19.48 -2.08
C ILE A 508 -9.25 -19.82 -3.56
N GLU A 509 -9.49 -18.81 -4.39
CA GLU A 509 -9.63 -18.95 -5.84
C GLU A 509 -8.30 -18.67 -6.54
N THR A 510 -7.77 -19.64 -7.26
CA THR A 510 -6.56 -19.49 -8.07
C THR A 510 -6.88 -18.77 -9.39
N LYS A 511 -5.96 -17.94 -9.83
CA LYS A 511 -6.13 -17.06 -11.01
C LYS A 511 -5.88 -17.77 -12.33
N ASP A 512 -5.05 -18.82 -12.33
CA ASP A 512 -4.67 -19.60 -13.51
C ASP A 512 -4.20 -21.02 -13.10
N GLU A 513 -3.96 -21.88 -14.11
CA GLU A 513 -3.45 -23.25 -13.90
C GLU A 513 -2.04 -23.27 -13.27
N ALA A 514 -1.26 -22.21 -13.39
CA ALA A 514 0.07 -22.17 -12.78
C ALA A 514 -0.06 -22.00 -11.24
N GLU A 515 -1.05 -21.24 -10.78
CA GLU A 515 -1.37 -21.14 -9.35
C GLU A 515 -1.97 -22.44 -8.81
N ASP A 516 -2.78 -23.19 -9.59
CA ASP A 516 -3.24 -24.52 -9.19
C ASP A 516 -2.08 -25.48 -8.99
N ARG A 517 -1.17 -25.56 -9.98
CA ARG A 517 0.04 -26.40 -9.86
C ARG A 517 0.93 -26.00 -8.70
N TYR A 518 1.02 -24.69 -8.42
CA TYR A 518 1.74 -24.21 -7.26
C TYR A 518 1.08 -24.68 -5.96
N MET A 519 -0.25 -24.55 -5.83
CA MET A 519 -1.00 -25.05 -4.67
C MET A 519 -0.85 -26.57 -4.48
N GLU A 520 -0.90 -27.34 -5.55
CA GLU A 520 -0.64 -28.80 -5.50
C GLU A 520 0.76 -29.09 -4.94
N SER A 521 1.78 -28.32 -5.37
CA SER A 521 3.16 -28.50 -4.95
C SER A 521 3.44 -28.16 -3.48
N ILE A 522 2.64 -27.27 -2.88
CA ILE A 522 2.83 -26.79 -1.50
C ILE A 522 1.83 -27.39 -0.50
N SER A 523 0.74 -28.01 -0.95
CA SER A 523 -0.35 -28.51 -0.08
C SER A 523 0.14 -29.47 1.00
N GLY A 524 1.03 -30.39 0.65
CA GLY A 524 1.64 -31.34 1.60
C GLY A 524 2.56 -30.68 2.62
N GLU A 525 3.25 -29.61 2.25
CA GLU A 525 4.09 -28.85 3.18
C GLU A 525 3.25 -27.98 4.11
N LEU A 526 2.16 -27.39 3.60
CA LEU A 526 1.21 -26.63 4.40
C LEU A 526 0.52 -27.48 5.48
N GLU A 527 0.19 -28.72 5.17
CA GLU A 527 -0.41 -29.66 6.13
C GLU A 527 0.51 -29.92 7.33
N LYS A 528 1.84 -29.96 7.15
CA LYS A 528 2.82 -30.16 8.23
C LYS A 528 2.76 -29.09 9.31
N ILE A 529 2.36 -27.87 8.97
CA ILE A 529 2.24 -26.74 9.88
C ILE A 529 0.79 -26.37 10.20
N GLY A 530 -0.14 -27.31 9.99
CA GLY A 530 -1.54 -27.20 10.40
C GLY A 530 -2.49 -26.54 9.42
N PHE A 531 -2.08 -26.27 8.17
CA PHE A 531 -2.95 -25.74 7.13
C PHE A 531 -3.33 -26.87 6.17
N LYS A 532 -4.54 -27.41 6.32
CA LYS A 532 -5.01 -28.49 5.46
C LYS A 532 -5.96 -27.95 4.40
N CYS A 533 -5.57 -28.13 3.14
CA CYS A 533 -6.36 -27.72 1.99
C CYS A 533 -6.61 -28.88 1.02
N LYS A 534 -7.67 -28.75 0.25
CA LYS A 534 -8.01 -29.68 -0.84
C LYS A 534 -8.48 -28.89 -2.07
N ASN A 535 -8.22 -29.43 -3.24
CA ASN A 535 -8.76 -28.91 -4.49
C ASN A 535 -10.25 -29.28 -4.58
N ALA A 536 -11.12 -28.27 -4.69
CA ALA A 536 -12.57 -28.43 -4.85
C ALA A 536 -13.02 -28.33 -6.31
N GLY A 537 -12.07 -28.22 -7.25
CA GLY A 537 -12.35 -28.04 -8.68
C GLY A 537 -12.51 -26.58 -9.09
N GLU A 538 -12.54 -26.33 -10.39
CA GLU A 538 -12.72 -24.99 -10.98
C GLU A 538 -11.77 -23.90 -10.43
N GLY A 539 -10.58 -24.30 -9.96
CA GLY A 539 -9.61 -23.37 -9.38
C GLY A 539 -9.93 -22.93 -7.98
N LYS A 540 -10.71 -23.68 -7.23
CA LYS A 540 -11.05 -23.43 -5.83
C LYS A 540 -10.30 -24.37 -4.92
N TRP A 541 -9.70 -23.81 -3.86
CA TRP A 541 -8.98 -24.55 -2.84
C TRP A 541 -9.63 -24.28 -1.48
N GLU A 542 -10.17 -25.32 -0.87
CA GLU A 542 -10.83 -25.26 0.44
C GLU A 542 -9.84 -25.59 1.56
N PHE A 543 -9.66 -24.65 2.49
CA PHE A 543 -8.90 -24.86 3.73
C PHE A 543 -9.85 -25.24 4.85
N SER A 544 -9.84 -26.52 5.25
CA SER A 544 -10.68 -27.05 6.31
C SER A 544 -10.09 -26.87 7.71
N THR A 545 -8.75 -26.75 7.80
CA THR A 545 -8.05 -26.47 9.06
C THR A 545 -6.97 -25.43 8.85
N LEU A 546 -6.71 -24.65 9.91
CA LEU A 546 -5.64 -23.66 9.98
C LEU A 546 -4.77 -23.93 11.20
N ASN A 547 -3.53 -23.43 11.19
CA ASN A 547 -2.70 -23.44 12.39
C ASN A 547 -3.44 -22.74 13.54
N GLU A 548 -3.42 -23.30 14.76
CA GLU A 548 -4.16 -22.74 15.91
C GLU A 548 -3.80 -21.27 16.24
N ARG A 549 -2.60 -20.85 15.86
CA ARG A 549 -2.07 -19.49 16.08
C ARG A 549 -2.38 -18.53 14.94
N TRP A 550 -2.97 -19.02 13.84
CA TRP A 550 -3.37 -18.13 12.73
C TRP A 550 -4.45 -17.16 13.18
N LYS A 551 -4.18 -15.86 13.02
CA LYS A 551 -5.10 -14.76 13.34
C LYS A 551 -5.45 -13.91 12.11
N GLY A 552 -5.08 -14.36 10.92
CA GLY A 552 -5.39 -13.70 9.65
C GLY A 552 -6.77 -14.07 9.11
N SER A 553 -7.28 -13.23 8.21
CA SER A 553 -8.48 -13.50 7.42
C SER A 553 -8.17 -14.47 6.26
N GLU A 554 -9.20 -14.81 5.48
CA GLU A 554 -9.07 -15.56 4.23
C GLU A 554 -8.19 -14.81 3.21
N GLU A 555 -8.39 -13.49 3.06
CA GLU A 555 -7.56 -12.63 2.21
C GLU A 555 -6.08 -12.61 2.68
N ASP A 556 -5.84 -12.59 4.00
CA ASP A 556 -4.49 -12.67 4.54
C ASP A 556 -3.81 -13.99 4.21
N LEU A 557 -4.57 -15.09 4.18
CA LEU A 557 -4.05 -16.41 3.81
C LEU A 557 -3.72 -16.47 2.32
N GLU A 558 -4.59 -15.95 1.45
CA GLU A 558 -4.32 -15.82 0.01
C GLU A 558 -3.02 -15.04 -0.23
N HIS A 559 -2.86 -13.88 0.42
CA HIS A 559 -1.65 -13.07 0.31
C HIS A 559 -0.40 -13.78 0.83
N ALA A 560 -0.50 -14.48 1.94
CA ALA A 560 0.62 -15.23 2.50
C ALA A 560 1.14 -16.29 1.52
N ILE A 561 0.25 -16.93 0.78
CA ILE A 561 0.56 -18.01 -0.17
C ILE A 561 1.09 -17.44 -1.50
N PHE A 562 0.42 -16.43 -2.07
CA PHE A 562 0.66 -16.02 -3.46
C PHE A 562 1.54 -14.79 -3.65
N ASP A 563 1.65 -13.88 -2.67
CA ASP A 563 2.39 -12.63 -2.87
C ASP A 563 3.90 -12.85 -3.11
N LYS A 564 4.49 -13.85 -2.46
CA LYS A 564 5.93 -14.13 -2.58
C LYS A 564 6.26 -15.31 -3.49
N LYS A 565 5.31 -16.23 -3.74
CA LYS A 565 5.48 -17.48 -4.52
C LYS A 565 6.81 -18.16 -4.21
N VAL A 566 7.07 -18.40 -2.92
CA VAL A 566 8.31 -19.05 -2.45
C VAL A 566 8.40 -20.48 -2.95
N ALA A 567 9.61 -21.03 -3.05
CA ALA A 567 9.79 -22.43 -3.41
C ALA A 567 9.07 -23.35 -2.41
N PRO A 568 8.52 -24.51 -2.83
CA PRO A 568 7.77 -25.41 -1.93
C PRO A 568 8.50 -25.74 -0.64
N LYS A 569 9.82 -25.94 -0.69
CA LYS A 569 10.66 -26.21 0.50
C LYS A 569 10.72 -25.06 1.51
N ASP A 570 10.48 -23.84 1.06
CA ASP A 570 10.60 -22.62 1.88
C ASP A 570 9.22 -22.14 2.37
N ILE A 571 8.12 -22.82 1.94
CA ILE A 571 6.76 -22.40 2.29
C ILE A 571 6.49 -22.52 3.79
N ILE A 572 7.02 -23.55 4.44
CA ILE A 572 6.89 -23.75 5.89
C ILE A 572 7.43 -22.54 6.63
N TYR A 573 8.66 -22.12 6.30
CA TYR A 573 9.28 -20.95 6.92
C TYR A 573 8.45 -19.68 6.69
N SER A 574 8.01 -19.45 5.44
CA SER A 574 7.22 -18.27 5.07
C SER A 574 5.88 -18.21 5.81
N MET A 575 5.17 -19.34 5.88
CA MET A 575 3.87 -19.42 6.56
C MET A 575 4.02 -19.34 8.09
N ALA A 576 5.05 -19.96 8.67
CA ALA A 576 5.34 -19.85 10.09
C ALA A 576 5.67 -18.40 10.48
N ALA A 577 6.50 -17.69 9.67
CA ALA A 577 6.82 -16.29 9.88
C ALA A 577 5.58 -15.39 9.79
N MET A 578 4.71 -15.60 8.80
CA MET A 578 3.47 -14.84 8.66
C MET A 578 2.51 -15.10 9.82
N THR A 579 2.36 -16.37 10.23
CA THR A 579 1.53 -16.75 11.37
C THR A 579 2.03 -16.10 12.67
N ALA A 580 3.34 -16.13 12.91
CA ALA A 580 3.96 -15.49 14.06
C ALA A 580 3.74 -13.97 14.07
N CYS A 581 3.93 -13.32 12.92
CA CYS A 581 3.70 -11.88 12.77
C CYS A 581 2.23 -11.49 13.06
N LYS A 582 1.26 -12.28 12.60
CA LYS A 582 -0.17 -12.03 12.87
C LYS A 582 -0.55 -12.28 14.33
N ALA A 583 0.08 -13.24 14.99
CA ALA A 583 -0.21 -13.63 16.38
C ALA A 583 0.54 -12.79 17.42
N ALA A 584 1.68 -12.18 17.07
CA ALA A 584 2.50 -11.41 17.99
C ALA A 584 1.77 -10.17 18.54
N VAL A 585 2.14 -9.77 19.76
CA VAL A 585 1.66 -8.52 20.37
C VAL A 585 1.98 -7.34 19.48
N LYS A 586 1.06 -6.40 19.36
CA LYS A 586 1.21 -5.24 18.47
C LYS A 586 1.81 -4.04 19.22
N ASP A 587 2.46 -3.16 18.47
CA ASP A 587 2.87 -1.86 19.00
C ASP A 587 1.67 -1.09 19.55
N GLY A 588 1.89 -0.39 20.66
CA GLY A 588 0.84 0.36 21.34
C GLY A 588 -0.06 -0.47 22.25
N TRP A 589 0.01 -1.81 22.24
CA TRP A 589 -0.74 -2.62 23.21
C TRP A 589 -0.12 -2.51 24.59
N THR A 590 -0.96 -2.20 25.58
CA THR A 590 -0.55 -2.24 26.99
C THR A 590 -0.54 -3.71 27.44
N LEU A 591 0.61 -4.19 27.87
CA LEU A 591 0.77 -5.53 28.45
C LEU A 591 0.67 -5.46 29.96
N LEU A 592 0.18 -6.52 30.56
CA LEU A 592 0.37 -6.74 32.00
C LEU A 592 1.86 -6.97 32.28
N ASP A 593 2.36 -6.49 33.40
CA ASP A 593 3.78 -6.62 33.78
C ASP A 593 4.24 -8.09 33.77
N SER A 594 3.39 -9.01 34.21
CA SER A 594 3.68 -10.45 34.16
C SER A 594 3.90 -10.98 32.74
N THR A 595 3.08 -10.52 31.77
CA THR A 595 3.23 -10.91 30.37
C THR A 595 4.46 -10.26 29.74
N ALA A 596 4.76 -9.00 30.08
CA ALA A 596 5.95 -8.31 29.64
C ALA A 596 7.23 -8.97 30.18
N GLU A 597 7.21 -9.37 31.45
CA GLU A 597 8.31 -10.13 32.08
C GLU A 597 8.53 -11.49 31.39
N GLU A 598 7.46 -12.22 31.09
CA GLU A 598 7.52 -13.49 30.37
C GLU A 598 8.17 -13.33 28.99
N ILE A 599 7.76 -12.31 28.23
CA ILE A 599 8.37 -11.99 26.93
C ILE A 599 9.85 -11.64 27.11
N ALA A 600 10.21 -10.86 28.14
CA ALA A 600 11.60 -10.48 28.38
C ALA A 600 12.48 -11.69 28.71
N ARG A 601 12.03 -12.57 29.58
CA ARG A 601 12.72 -13.82 29.91
C ARG A 601 12.87 -14.73 28.69
N GLY A 602 11.79 -14.86 27.90
CA GLY A 602 11.80 -15.61 26.65
C GLY A 602 12.80 -15.03 25.64
N ALA A 603 12.80 -13.72 25.45
CA ALA A 603 13.70 -13.03 24.53
C ALA A 603 15.18 -13.26 24.85
N LEU A 604 15.54 -13.23 26.13
CA LEU A 604 16.92 -13.46 26.58
C LEU A 604 17.34 -14.95 26.54
N SER A 605 16.41 -15.86 26.27
CA SER A 605 16.63 -17.29 26.11
C SER A 605 16.68 -17.75 24.66
N LEU A 606 16.40 -16.86 23.70
CA LEU A 606 16.41 -17.18 22.27
C LEU A 606 17.79 -17.59 21.79
N LYS A 607 17.86 -18.65 20.99
CA LYS A 607 19.10 -19.09 20.31
C LYS A 607 19.53 -18.10 19.24
N ASP A 608 18.57 -17.52 18.52
CA ASP A 608 18.75 -16.46 17.53
C ASP A 608 17.92 -15.25 17.94
N PRO A 609 18.54 -14.15 18.38
CA PRO A 609 17.85 -12.97 18.87
C PRO A 609 17.35 -12.06 17.75
N HIS A 610 16.95 -12.62 16.60
CA HIS A 610 16.35 -11.88 15.49
C HIS A 610 14.97 -12.44 15.17
N CYS A 611 13.99 -11.57 14.90
CA CYS A 611 12.70 -12.02 14.40
C CYS A 611 12.84 -12.65 13.00
N PRO A 612 11.86 -13.43 12.51
CA PRO A 612 11.92 -14.06 11.18
C PRO A 612 12.14 -13.07 10.02
N HIS A 613 11.88 -11.78 10.24
CA HIS A 613 12.11 -10.70 9.27
C HIS A 613 13.49 -10.02 9.39
N GLY A 614 14.37 -10.53 10.28
CA GLY A 614 15.75 -10.08 10.46
C GLY A 614 15.92 -8.87 11.39
N ARG A 615 14.89 -8.46 12.15
CA ARG A 615 15.03 -7.38 13.16
C ARG A 615 15.59 -7.97 14.45
N PRO A 616 16.55 -7.30 15.12
CA PRO A 616 17.02 -7.73 16.43
C PRO A 616 15.87 -7.64 17.45
N CYS A 617 15.72 -8.68 18.27
CA CYS A 617 14.71 -8.73 19.32
C CYS A 617 15.05 -7.84 20.52
N TYR A 618 16.33 -7.59 20.75
CA TYR A 618 16.81 -6.70 21.81
C TYR A 618 18.19 -6.12 21.47
N PHE A 619 18.57 -5.07 22.17
CA PHE A 619 19.96 -4.65 22.28
C PHE A 619 20.36 -4.51 23.75
N SER A 620 21.66 -4.64 24.04
CA SER A 620 22.19 -4.63 25.39
C SER A 620 23.11 -3.43 25.62
N LEU A 621 23.09 -2.91 26.84
CA LEU A 621 23.96 -1.84 27.32
C LEU A 621 24.68 -2.32 28.56
N THR A 622 26.00 -2.49 28.46
CA THR A 622 26.83 -2.77 29.61
C THR A 622 27.02 -1.50 30.47
N ARG A 623 27.43 -1.67 31.72
CA ARG A 623 27.67 -0.57 32.64
C ARG A 623 28.69 0.41 32.09
N GLU A 624 29.79 -0.07 31.51
CA GLU A 624 30.86 0.75 30.94
C GLU A 624 30.33 1.59 29.77
N LYS A 625 29.49 0.99 28.92
CA LYS A 625 28.87 1.69 27.80
C LYS A 625 27.89 2.77 28.25
N LEU A 626 27.13 2.50 29.32
CA LEU A 626 26.26 3.52 29.93
C LEU A 626 27.07 4.67 30.52
N PHE A 627 28.15 4.38 31.26
CA PHE A 627 29.02 5.40 31.82
C PHE A 627 29.65 6.26 30.72
N SER A 628 30.13 5.66 29.64
CA SER A 628 30.63 6.36 28.47
C SER A 628 29.58 7.30 27.84
N LEU A 629 28.33 6.84 27.69
CA LEU A 629 27.24 7.61 27.10
C LEU A 629 26.88 8.86 27.93
N VAL A 630 26.92 8.76 29.27
CA VAL A 630 26.67 9.89 30.21
C VAL A 630 27.93 10.67 30.57
N ARG A 631 29.06 10.37 29.90
CA ARG A 631 30.38 11.01 30.16
C ARG A 631 30.81 10.93 31.63
N ARG A 632 30.43 9.88 32.31
CA ARG A 632 30.89 9.62 33.66
C ARG A 632 32.24 8.91 33.54
N THR A 633 33.33 9.65 33.73
CA THR A 633 34.65 9.06 33.92
C THR A 633 34.67 8.41 35.30
N GLU A 634 35.10 7.15 35.38
CA GLU A 634 35.39 6.49 36.66
C GLU A 634 36.53 7.18 37.37
#